data_2326b708740b6b16748b94214aaca1ab
#
_entry.id   2326b708740b6b16748b94214aaca1ab
#
_cell.length_a   1.000
_cell.length_b   1.000
_cell.length_c   1.000
_cell.angle_alpha   90.00
_cell.angle_beta   90.00
_cell.angle_gamma   90.00
#
_symmetry.space_group_name_H-M   'P 1'
#
loop_
_entity.id
_entity.type
_entity.pdbx_description
1 polymer ?
#
loop_
_entity_poly.entity_id
_entity_poly.type
_entity_poly.pdbx_seq_one_letter_code
_entity_poly.pdbx_strand_id
1 'polypeptide(L)'
;MFTTVVLQQVEAGELSLDDPLSTWFPDLPAADQVTIDMLLHHTSGYPHYTEIQSFLDRLWANPFQHWEIQDLVDIGVAGGPVFTPGTDWLFSDTNTLILQQVIEKVTGRSAGELLQEDIFDALGMDDSTAAFDANWPSPVLHGYSDERGVWEDVTNWSPTWTYTAGGVGADQEDVRVFLDALGDGSLLSPELHDQQFAPTTAGLGPWTDQQYWAMGFLQLDGWVFLNPGLSGYYGAGGTIPEEGWTMVVYTTPSQGGDQSAPTATDIFRQFTAVVTPEHSLEQ
;
A
#
# COMPACT_ATOMS: atom_id res chain seq x y z
N MET A 1 4.00 4.17 3.23
CA MET A 1 3.72 5.55 3.72
C MET A 1 2.57 5.56 4.72
N PHE A 2 1.33 5.27 4.35
CA PHE A 2 0.20 5.38 5.29
C PHE A 2 0.33 4.46 6.52
N THR A 3 0.86 3.26 6.38
CA THR A 3 1.18 2.36 7.51
C THR A 3 2.09 3.02 8.55
N THR A 4 3.07 3.79 8.11
CA THR A 4 3.96 4.56 9.00
C THR A 4 3.17 5.60 9.79
N VAL A 5 2.23 6.31 9.15
CA VAL A 5 1.32 7.24 9.85
C VAL A 5 0.52 6.50 10.93
N VAL A 6 -0.01 5.31 10.65
CA VAL A 6 -0.72 4.50 11.65
C VAL A 6 0.19 4.19 12.84
N LEU A 7 1.44 3.76 12.58
CA LEU A 7 2.41 3.44 13.63
C LEU A 7 2.83 4.68 14.44
N GLN A 8 2.93 5.86 13.83
CA GLN A 8 3.16 7.12 14.55
C GLN A 8 2.01 7.44 15.52
N GLN A 9 0.76 7.11 15.18
CA GLN A 9 -0.36 7.26 16.11
C GLN A 9 -0.32 6.21 17.24
N VAL A 10 0.19 5.00 16.96
CA VAL A 10 0.48 4.01 18.04
C VAL A 10 1.56 4.56 18.98
N GLU A 11 2.62 5.14 18.45
CA GLU A 11 3.70 5.75 19.23
C GLU A 11 3.21 6.94 20.07
N ALA A 12 2.29 7.73 19.55
CA ALA A 12 1.65 8.83 20.27
C ALA A 12 0.68 8.33 21.36
N GLY A 13 0.37 7.04 21.42
CA GLY A 13 -0.56 6.44 22.38
C GLY A 13 -2.03 6.72 22.08
N GLU A 14 -2.34 7.13 20.83
CA GLU A 14 -3.72 7.41 20.39
C GLU A 14 -4.50 6.12 20.11
N LEU A 15 -3.80 5.03 19.79
CA LEU A 15 -4.35 3.68 19.64
C LEU A 15 -3.26 2.63 19.95
N SER A 16 -3.69 1.36 20.13
CA SER A 16 -2.80 0.22 20.32
C SER A 16 -2.92 -0.77 19.15
N LEU A 17 -1.84 -1.49 18.85
CA LEU A 17 -1.86 -2.59 17.87
C LEU A 17 -2.86 -3.69 18.28
N ASP A 18 -3.05 -3.91 19.57
CA ASP A 18 -3.98 -4.91 20.11
C ASP A 18 -5.43 -4.43 20.18
N ASP A 19 -5.72 -3.17 19.88
CA ASP A 19 -7.08 -2.65 19.93
C ASP A 19 -7.97 -3.40 18.94
N PRO A 20 -9.14 -3.92 19.41
CA PRO A 20 -10.08 -4.56 18.51
C PRO A 20 -10.79 -3.52 17.64
N LEU A 21 -11.03 -3.85 16.38
CA LEU A 21 -11.71 -2.99 15.42
C LEU A 21 -13.11 -2.56 15.93
N SER A 22 -13.75 -3.37 16.76
CA SER A 22 -15.04 -3.05 17.37
C SER A 22 -15.03 -1.79 18.25
N THR A 23 -13.87 -1.29 18.64
CA THR A 23 -13.72 0.00 19.34
C THR A 23 -14.28 1.16 18.50
N TRP A 24 -14.11 1.11 17.19
CA TRP A 24 -14.53 2.17 16.26
C TRP A 24 -15.67 1.75 15.34
N PHE A 25 -15.72 0.47 15.00
CA PHE A 25 -16.64 -0.12 14.00
C PHE A 25 -17.26 -1.43 14.54
N PRO A 26 -18.12 -1.37 15.56
CA PRO A 26 -18.65 -2.58 16.21
C PRO A 26 -19.56 -3.41 15.28
N ASP A 27 -20.10 -2.80 14.21
CA ASP A 27 -21.02 -3.45 13.29
C ASP A 27 -20.31 -4.19 12.14
N LEU A 28 -18.98 -4.05 11.98
CA LEU A 28 -18.26 -4.79 10.96
C LEU A 28 -18.15 -6.28 11.33
N PRO A 29 -18.21 -7.19 10.34
CA PRO A 29 -18.09 -8.63 10.60
C PRO A 29 -16.78 -8.98 11.33
N ALA A 30 -16.87 -9.73 12.43
CA ALA A 30 -15.76 -10.16 13.28
C ALA A 30 -14.92 -8.99 13.89
N ALA A 31 -15.49 -7.80 14.02
CA ALA A 31 -14.79 -6.62 14.53
C ALA A 31 -14.22 -6.78 15.94
N ASP A 32 -14.78 -7.66 16.76
CA ASP A 32 -14.30 -8.03 18.10
C ASP A 32 -13.07 -8.96 18.08
N GLN A 33 -12.76 -9.55 16.91
CA GLN A 33 -11.64 -10.49 16.72
C GLN A 33 -10.51 -9.89 15.88
N VAL A 34 -10.82 -8.91 15.03
CA VAL A 34 -9.83 -8.22 14.19
C VAL A 34 -9.19 -7.09 14.98
N THR A 35 -7.86 -7.04 15.02
CA THR A 35 -7.08 -5.98 15.67
C THR A 35 -6.43 -5.06 14.63
N ILE A 36 -5.90 -3.92 15.09
CA ILE A 36 -5.08 -3.00 14.26
C ILE A 36 -3.88 -3.75 13.68
N ASP A 37 -3.19 -4.56 14.48
CA ASP A 37 -2.07 -5.40 14.04
C ASP A 37 -2.47 -6.32 12.88
N MET A 38 -3.62 -6.99 12.97
CA MET A 38 -4.11 -7.89 11.92
C MET A 38 -4.44 -7.15 10.61
N LEU A 39 -4.89 -5.90 10.69
CA LEU A 39 -5.11 -5.08 9.49
C LEU A 39 -3.78 -4.70 8.82
N LEU A 40 -2.76 -4.32 9.61
CA LEU A 40 -1.42 -3.97 9.13
C LEU A 40 -0.69 -5.16 8.49
N HIS A 41 -0.87 -6.35 9.05
CA HIS A 41 -0.26 -7.60 8.57
C HIS A 41 -1.08 -8.36 7.54
N HIS A 42 -2.26 -7.86 7.13
CA HIS A 42 -3.18 -8.55 6.21
C HIS A 42 -3.63 -9.94 6.69
N THR A 43 -3.79 -10.11 8.02
CA THR A 43 -4.26 -11.35 8.65
C THR A 43 -5.70 -11.24 9.17
N SER A 44 -6.41 -10.17 8.85
CA SER A 44 -7.82 -9.96 9.24
C SER A 44 -8.79 -10.95 8.59
N GLY A 45 -8.45 -11.45 7.40
CA GLY A 45 -9.33 -12.29 6.57
C GLY A 45 -10.34 -11.50 5.73
N TYR A 46 -10.40 -10.17 5.81
CA TYR A 46 -11.29 -9.38 4.94
C TYR A 46 -10.84 -9.49 3.48
N PRO A 47 -11.78 -9.79 2.53
CA PRO A 47 -11.49 -9.85 1.11
C PRO A 47 -10.94 -8.55 0.54
N HIS A 48 -10.14 -8.67 -0.51
CA HIS A 48 -9.63 -7.54 -1.28
C HIS A 48 -10.76 -6.98 -2.17
N TYR A 49 -11.27 -5.78 -1.85
CA TYR A 49 -12.45 -5.23 -2.54
C TYR A 49 -12.26 -5.08 -4.05
N THR A 50 -11.02 -4.84 -4.52
CA THR A 50 -10.73 -4.66 -5.95
C THR A 50 -10.87 -5.95 -6.77
N GLU A 51 -10.92 -7.12 -6.12
CA GLU A 51 -11.16 -8.41 -6.77
C GLU A 51 -12.66 -8.77 -6.83
N ILE A 52 -13.51 -7.97 -6.18
CA ILE A 52 -14.94 -8.23 -6.10
C ILE A 52 -15.65 -7.73 -7.38
N GLN A 53 -16.39 -8.63 -8.05
CA GLN A 53 -17.01 -8.35 -9.35
C GLN A 53 -17.89 -7.09 -9.34
N SER A 54 -18.65 -6.85 -8.27
CA SER A 54 -19.51 -5.66 -8.18
C SER A 54 -18.72 -4.35 -8.13
N PHE A 55 -17.50 -4.35 -7.59
CA PHE A 55 -16.60 -3.21 -7.67
C PHE A 55 -16.09 -3.02 -9.11
N LEU A 56 -15.58 -4.08 -9.74
CA LEU A 56 -15.04 -4.03 -11.10
C LEU A 56 -16.10 -3.55 -12.12
N ASP A 57 -17.32 -4.08 -12.03
CA ASP A 57 -18.42 -3.67 -12.91
C ASP A 57 -18.69 -2.15 -12.80
N ARG A 58 -18.67 -1.60 -11.60
CA ARG A 58 -18.87 -0.16 -11.37
C ARG A 58 -17.68 0.67 -11.85
N LEU A 59 -16.45 0.23 -11.55
CA LEU A 59 -15.22 0.91 -11.97
C LEU A 59 -15.14 1.02 -13.49
N TRP A 60 -15.36 -0.09 -14.20
CA TRP A 60 -15.28 -0.13 -15.67
C TRP A 60 -16.45 0.60 -16.35
N ALA A 61 -17.61 0.67 -15.72
CA ALA A 61 -18.74 1.43 -16.23
C ALA A 61 -18.48 2.95 -16.21
N ASN A 62 -17.83 3.46 -15.16
CA ASN A 62 -17.50 4.88 -15.03
C ASN A 62 -16.22 5.08 -14.19
N PRO A 63 -15.04 5.09 -14.82
CA PRO A 63 -13.77 5.27 -14.10
C PRO A 63 -13.56 6.68 -13.54
N PHE A 64 -14.41 7.62 -13.88
CA PHE A 64 -14.37 9.01 -13.38
C PHE A 64 -15.30 9.23 -12.17
N GLN A 65 -16.02 8.18 -11.71
CA GLN A 65 -16.89 8.37 -10.56
C GLN A 65 -16.07 8.61 -9.29
N HIS A 66 -16.61 9.48 -8.43
CA HIS A 66 -16.13 9.58 -7.06
C HIS A 66 -16.64 8.38 -6.25
N TRP A 67 -15.76 7.78 -5.46
CA TRP A 67 -16.10 6.73 -4.52
C TRP A 67 -16.03 7.27 -3.09
N GLU A 68 -17.03 6.93 -2.30
CA GLU A 68 -16.95 7.14 -0.85
C GLU A 68 -16.18 5.96 -0.24
N ILE A 69 -15.28 6.24 0.68
CA ILE A 69 -14.48 5.18 1.32
C ILE A 69 -15.34 4.11 1.99
N GLN A 70 -16.49 4.51 2.56
CA GLN A 70 -17.41 3.57 3.19
C GLN A 70 -18.01 2.58 2.19
N ASP A 71 -18.35 3.02 0.97
CA ASP A 71 -18.86 2.12 -0.09
C ASP A 71 -17.84 1.02 -0.42
N LEU A 72 -16.55 1.37 -0.45
CA LEU A 72 -15.46 0.43 -0.75
C LEU A 72 -15.27 -0.57 0.40
N VAL A 73 -15.27 -0.08 1.65
CA VAL A 73 -15.22 -0.93 2.84
C VAL A 73 -16.42 -1.87 2.88
N ASP A 74 -17.64 -1.37 2.64
CA ASP A 74 -18.85 -2.20 2.63
C ASP A 74 -18.78 -3.31 1.58
N ILE A 75 -18.23 -3.03 0.39
CA ILE A 75 -17.98 -4.06 -0.63
C ILE A 75 -16.99 -5.12 -0.10
N GLY A 76 -15.87 -4.69 0.49
CA GLY A 76 -14.84 -5.59 0.97
C GLY A 76 -15.27 -6.49 2.12
N VAL A 77 -16.12 -5.98 3.02
CA VAL A 77 -16.52 -6.72 4.22
C VAL A 77 -17.85 -7.46 4.10
N ALA A 78 -18.60 -7.30 2.99
CA ALA A 78 -19.98 -7.81 2.82
C ALA A 78 -20.12 -9.31 3.11
N GLY A 79 -19.10 -10.12 2.80
CA GLY A 79 -19.08 -11.56 3.05
C GLY A 79 -18.47 -11.97 4.41
N GLY A 80 -17.95 -11.03 5.16
CA GLY A 80 -17.12 -11.28 6.33
C GLY A 80 -15.72 -11.84 5.97
N PRO A 81 -14.90 -12.15 6.99
CA PRO A 81 -13.58 -12.74 6.79
C PRO A 81 -13.65 -14.12 6.11
N VAL A 82 -12.74 -14.39 5.19
CA VAL A 82 -12.65 -15.70 4.46
C VAL A 82 -11.91 -16.78 5.25
N PHE A 83 -11.25 -16.39 6.34
CA PHE A 83 -10.66 -17.29 7.35
C PHE A 83 -10.78 -16.63 8.74
N THR A 84 -10.56 -17.40 9.80
CA THR A 84 -10.57 -16.86 11.16
C THR A 84 -9.47 -15.82 11.32
N PRO A 85 -9.75 -14.58 11.78
CA PRO A 85 -8.73 -13.54 11.94
C PRO A 85 -7.50 -14.06 12.68
N GLY A 86 -6.32 -13.71 12.18
CA GLY A 86 -5.02 -14.11 12.71
C GLY A 86 -4.54 -15.52 12.35
N THR A 87 -5.30 -16.33 11.58
CA THR A 87 -4.93 -17.74 11.31
C THR A 87 -4.33 -17.98 9.93
N ASP A 88 -4.42 -17.01 9.02
CA ASP A 88 -3.88 -17.10 7.67
C ASP A 88 -3.58 -15.68 7.14
N TRP A 89 -3.09 -15.57 5.92
CA TRP A 89 -2.71 -14.32 5.29
C TRP A 89 -3.41 -14.14 3.93
N LEU A 90 -3.96 -12.93 3.71
CA LEU A 90 -4.53 -12.52 2.41
C LEU A 90 -4.30 -11.02 2.23
N PHE A 91 -3.57 -10.62 1.20
CA PHE A 91 -3.46 -9.22 0.84
C PHE A 91 -4.84 -8.59 0.62
N SER A 92 -5.09 -7.46 1.25
CA SER A 92 -6.39 -6.79 1.14
C SER A 92 -6.29 -5.29 1.35
N ASP A 93 -6.57 -4.52 0.32
CA ASP A 93 -6.68 -3.06 0.43
C ASP A 93 -7.87 -2.63 1.29
N THR A 94 -8.87 -3.50 1.50
CA THR A 94 -9.94 -3.27 2.47
C THR A 94 -9.39 -2.97 3.87
N ASN A 95 -8.31 -3.65 4.27
CA ASN A 95 -7.64 -3.38 5.54
C ASN A 95 -7.10 -1.96 5.63
N THR A 96 -6.46 -1.48 4.57
CA THR A 96 -5.87 -0.14 4.51
C THR A 96 -6.95 0.95 4.56
N LEU A 97 -8.08 0.74 3.89
CA LEU A 97 -9.22 1.67 3.95
C LEU A 97 -9.86 1.70 5.34
N ILE A 98 -9.97 0.55 6.01
CA ILE A 98 -10.46 0.50 7.40
C ILE A 98 -9.50 1.24 8.33
N LEU A 99 -8.18 1.01 8.19
CA LEU A 99 -7.16 1.73 8.95
C LEU A 99 -7.26 3.24 8.73
N GLN A 100 -7.50 3.70 7.48
CA GLN A 100 -7.74 5.11 7.19
C GLN A 100 -8.88 5.66 8.02
N GLN A 101 -10.04 4.99 8.01
CA GLN A 101 -11.20 5.43 8.78
C GLN A 101 -10.97 5.40 10.28
N VAL A 102 -10.19 4.43 10.81
CA VAL A 102 -9.78 4.39 12.22
C VAL A 102 -8.95 5.64 12.55
N ILE A 103 -7.90 5.90 11.77
CA ILE A 103 -6.97 7.02 12.01
C ILE A 103 -7.71 8.37 11.91
N GLU A 104 -8.58 8.55 10.93
CA GLU A 104 -9.38 9.78 10.81
C GLU A 104 -10.32 9.98 12.01
N LYS A 105 -10.89 8.90 12.57
CA LYS A 105 -11.70 8.98 13.81
C LYS A 105 -10.87 9.30 15.05
N VAL A 106 -9.69 8.72 15.17
CA VAL A 106 -8.80 8.88 16.33
C VAL A 106 -8.22 10.28 16.36
N THR A 107 -7.71 10.77 15.21
CA THR A 107 -6.99 12.05 15.13
C THR A 107 -7.90 13.24 14.86
N GLY A 108 -9.09 13.02 14.27
CA GLY A 108 -9.96 14.08 13.74
C GLY A 108 -9.38 14.79 12.50
N ARG A 109 -8.33 14.24 11.88
CA ARG A 109 -7.63 14.77 10.70
C ARG A 109 -7.81 13.81 9.52
N SER A 110 -7.81 14.33 8.30
CA SER A 110 -7.83 13.47 7.12
C SER A 110 -6.50 12.74 6.92
N ALA A 111 -6.55 11.56 6.30
CA ALA A 111 -5.35 10.81 5.97
C ALA A 111 -4.40 11.58 5.04
N GLY A 112 -4.94 12.42 4.15
CA GLY A 112 -4.15 13.30 3.29
C GLY A 112 -3.37 14.34 4.08
N GLU A 113 -3.99 14.99 5.09
CA GLU A 113 -3.31 15.95 5.97
C GLU A 113 -2.20 15.27 6.78
N LEU A 114 -2.45 14.05 7.29
CA LEU A 114 -1.46 13.29 8.04
C LEU A 114 -0.28 12.88 7.16
N LEU A 115 -0.53 12.36 5.95
CA LEU A 115 0.53 12.03 5.00
C LEU A 115 1.36 13.27 4.63
N GLN A 116 0.71 14.41 4.41
CA GLN A 116 1.41 15.65 4.08
C GLN A 116 2.33 16.08 5.20
N GLU A 117 1.80 16.23 6.44
CA GLU A 117 2.57 16.80 7.55
C GLU A 117 3.56 15.80 8.14
N ASP A 118 3.13 14.53 8.36
CA ASP A 118 3.91 13.56 9.13
C ASP A 118 4.91 12.78 8.26
N ILE A 119 4.73 12.78 6.92
CA ILE A 119 5.62 12.07 5.98
C ILE A 119 6.24 13.06 4.99
N PHE A 120 5.44 13.74 4.14
CA PHE A 120 5.99 14.51 3.02
C PHE A 120 6.78 15.72 3.51
N ASP A 121 6.20 16.57 4.36
CA ASP A 121 6.88 17.74 4.91
C ASP A 121 8.07 17.34 5.79
N ALA A 122 7.91 16.25 6.59
CA ALA A 122 8.95 15.78 7.49
C ALA A 122 10.20 15.27 6.74
N LEU A 123 10.03 14.72 5.53
CA LEU A 123 11.09 14.18 4.69
C LEU A 123 11.52 15.10 3.55
N GLY A 124 10.84 16.23 3.33
CA GLY A 124 11.08 17.14 2.22
C GLY A 124 10.66 16.53 0.86
N MET A 125 9.57 15.78 0.84
CA MET A 125 9.00 15.14 -0.36
C MET A 125 8.09 16.15 -1.08
N ASP A 126 8.69 17.19 -1.68
CA ASP A 126 8.00 18.37 -2.21
C ASP A 126 7.18 18.06 -3.48
N ASP A 127 7.47 16.96 -4.18
CA ASP A 127 6.77 16.51 -5.39
C ASP A 127 5.74 15.39 -5.13
N SER A 128 5.39 15.20 -3.85
CA SER A 128 4.39 14.19 -3.42
C SER A 128 3.04 14.80 -3.10
N THR A 129 1.97 14.04 -3.33
CA THR A 129 0.59 14.46 -3.02
C THR A 129 -0.28 13.27 -2.62
N ALA A 130 -1.16 13.49 -1.64
CA ALA A 130 -2.19 12.55 -1.18
C ALA A 130 -3.57 13.21 -1.14
N ALA A 131 -3.87 14.06 -2.12
CA ALA A 131 -5.16 14.75 -2.22
C ALA A 131 -6.32 13.80 -2.59
N PHE A 132 -6.02 12.58 -3.03
CA PHE A 132 -6.99 11.58 -3.47
C PHE A 132 -7.99 12.12 -4.50
N ASP A 133 -7.54 13.00 -5.37
CA ASP A 133 -8.26 13.53 -6.50
C ASP A 133 -7.40 13.46 -7.78
N ALA A 134 -7.97 13.70 -8.95
CA ALA A 134 -7.25 13.61 -10.22
C ALA A 134 -6.50 14.91 -10.60
N ASN A 135 -6.24 15.80 -9.64
CA ASN A 135 -5.50 17.05 -9.87
C ASN A 135 -4.00 16.84 -9.66
N TRP A 136 -3.40 16.07 -10.55
CA TRP A 136 -1.97 15.77 -10.46
C TRP A 136 -1.11 17.01 -10.74
N PRO A 137 0.02 17.19 -10.04
CA PRO A 137 0.99 18.22 -10.36
C PRO A 137 1.57 17.99 -11.78
N SER A 138 2.03 19.08 -12.43
CA SER A 138 2.62 19.00 -13.76
C SER A 138 4.13 19.25 -13.66
N PRO A 139 4.97 18.45 -14.35
CA PRO A 139 4.61 17.35 -15.27
C PRO A 139 4.16 16.08 -14.55
N VAL A 140 3.27 15.30 -15.16
CA VAL A 140 2.85 13.99 -14.67
C VAL A 140 3.16 12.91 -15.71
N LEU A 141 3.59 11.73 -15.26
CA LEU A 141 3.70 10.56 -16.11
C LEU A 141 2.31 10.10 -16.52
N HIS A 142 2.02 9.99 -17.83
CA HIS A 142 0.73 9.52 -18.31
C HIS A 142 0.63 8.00 -18.24
N GLY A 143 -0.44 7.50 -17.62
CA GLY A 143 -0.82 6.09 -17.59
C GLY A 143 -1.74 5.74 -18.76
N TYR A 144 -1.58 4.53 -19.30
CA TYR A 144 -2.42 4.02 -20.37
C TYR A 144 -2.88 2.60 -20.07
N SER A 145 -4.13 2.28 -20.45
CA SER A 145 -4.70 0.94 -20.22
C SER A 145 -5.68 0.56 -21.33
N ASP A 146 -5.87 -0.73 -21.55
CA ASP A 146 -6.90 -1.33 -22.39
C ASP A 146 -7.90 -2.20 -21.59
N GLU A 147 -7.91 -2.08 -20.27
CA GLU A 147 -8.77 -2.87 -19.36
C GLU A 147 -10.26 -2.76 -19.66
N ARG A 148 -10.68 -1.66 -20.29
CA ARG A 148 -12.06 -1.46 -20.77
C ARG A 148 -12.29 -1.90 -22.22
N GLY A 149 -11.33 -2.61 -22.83
CA GLY A 149 -11.37 -3.08 -24.22
C GLY A 149 -11.06 -2.02 -25.26
N VAL A 150 -10.61 -0.84 -24.83
CA VAL A 150 -10.13 0.27 -25.69
C VAL A 150 -8.87 0.85 -25.08
N TRP A 151 -7.88 1.16 -25.93
CA TRP A 151 -6.68 1.83 -25.46
C TRP A 151 -6.97 3.29 -25.11
N GLU A 152 -6.77 3.68 -23.87
CA GLU A 152 -7.08 5.03 -23.38
C GLU A 152 -6.05 5.53 -22.38
N ASP A 153 -5.96 6.85 -22.24
CA ASP A 153 -5.20 7.54 -21.22
C ASP A 153 -6.01 7.54 -19.92
N VAL A 154 -5.46 6.91 -18.89
CA VAL A 154 -6.11 6.72 -17.58
C VAL A 154 -5.65 7.74 -16.54
N THR A 155 -4.75 8.66 -16.91
CA THR A 155 -4.12 9.63 -16.00
C THR A 155 -5.13 10.40 -15.14
N ASN A 156 -6.28 10.73 -15.72
CA ASN A 156 -7.31 11.49 -15.05
C ASN A 156 -8.52 10.65 -14.58
N TRP A 157 -8.38 9.32 -14.52
CA TRP A 157 -9.38 8.51 -13.84
C TRP A 157 -9.45 8.89 -12.37
N SER A 158 -10.61 8.73 -11.74
CA SER A 158 -10.75 9.06 -10.32
C SER A 158 -9.86 8.16 -9.46
N PRO A 159 -8.93 8.69 -8.66
CA PRO A 159 -8.13 7.87 -7.75
C PRO A 159 -8.88 7.54 -6.45
N THR A 160 -10.10 8.05 -6.26
CA THR A 160 -10.85 7.86 -5.01
C THR A 160 -11.23 6.39 -4.73
N TRP A 161 -11.08 5.49 -5.70
CA TRP A 161 -11.23 4.07 -5.43
C TRP A 161 -10.01 3.45 -4.71
N THR A 162 -8.89 4.16 -4.62
CA THR A 162 -7.67 3.68 -3.93
C THR A 162 -7.46 4.30 -2.56
N TYR A 163 -7.75 5.59 -2.39
CA TYR A 163 -7.42 6.33 -1.17
C TYR A 163 -6.00 6.01 -0.69
N THR A 164 -5.81 5.66 0.60
CA THR A 164 -4.51 5.31 1.18
C THR A 164 -3.93 3.97 0.69
N ALA A 165 -4.73 3.17 -0.02
CA ALA A 165 -4.28 1.90 -0.58
C ALA A 165 -3.45 2.03 -1.88
N GLY A 166 -3.27 3.26 -2.40
CA GLY A 166 -2.48 3.48 -3.62
C GLY A 166 -2.63 4.88 -4.22
N GLY A 167 -3.40 5.78 -3.58
CA GLY A 167 -3.74 7.11 -4.10
C GLY A 167 -2.67 8.18 -3.87
N VAL A 168 -1.43 7.83 -3.58
CA VAL A 168 -0.32 8.79 -3.46
C VAL A 168 0.33 8.97 -4.83
N GLY A 169 0.44 10.22 -5.28
CA GLY A 169 1.32 10.61 -6.38
C GLY A 169 2.66 11.08 -5.82
N ALA A 170 3.76 10.58 -6.36
CA ALA A 170 5.11 10.96 -5.95
C ALA A 170 6.09 10.76 -7.11
N ASP A 171 7.15 11.53 -7.15
CA ASP A 171 8.25 11.24 -8.06
C ASP A 171 9.19 10.16 -7.50
N GLN A 172 10.18 9.75 -8.29
CA GLN A 172 11.10 8.68 -7.90
C GLN A 172 12.04 9.09 -6.77
N GLU A 173 12.42 10.37 -6.68
CA GLU A 173 13.31 10.87 -5.64
C GLU A 173 12.60 10.92 -4.29
N ASP A 174 11.37 11.37 -4.26
CA ASP A 174 10.56 11.39 -3.03
C ASP A 174 10.31 9.97 -2.51
N VAL A 175 9.98 9.02 -3.41
CA VAL A 175 9.83 7.61 -3.00
C VAL A 175 11.15 7.02 -2.51
N ARG A 176 12.29 7.38 -3.11
CA ARG A 176 13.61 6.96 -2.65
C ARG A 176 13.88 7.47 -1.22
N VAL A 177 13.62 8.77 -0.99
CA VAL A 177 13.78 9.39 0.35
C VAL A 177 12.90 8.68 1.39
N PHE A 178 11.65 8.38 1.04
CA PHE A 178 10.77 7.61 1.93
C PHE A 178 11.30 6.20 2.22
N LEU A 179 11.80 5.49 1.20
CA LEU A 179 12.33 4.13 1.37
C LEU A 179 13.60 4.12 2.22
N ASP A 180 14.47 5.13 2.07
CA ASP A 180 15.65 5.29 2.93
C ASP A 180 15.22 5.49 4.39
N ALA A 181 14.28 6.40 4.64
CA ALA A 181 13.76 6.70 5.97
C ALA A 181 12.99 5.53 6.61
N LEU A 182 12.28 4.74 5.78
CA LEU A 182 11.64 3.50 6.23
C LEU A 182 12.69 2.46 6.65
N GLY A 183 13.73 2.32 5.87
CA GLY A 183 14.79 1.33 6.11
C GLY A 183 15.69 1.68 7.30
N ASP A 184 16.02 2.97 7.50
CA ASP A 184 16.89 3.42 8.59
C ASP A 184 16.14 3.68 9.91
N GLY A 185 14.80 3.59 9.90
CA GLY A 185 13.96 3.76 11.08
C GLY A 185 13.80 5.18 11.58
N SER A 186 14.18 6.19 10.79
CA SER A 186 14.12 7.61 11.21
C SER A 186 12.70 8.14 11.42
N LEU A 187 11.66 7.42 10.97
CA LEU A 187 10.26 7.81 11.08
C LEU A 187 9.55 7.31 12.35
N LEU A 188 10.16 6.40 13.10
CA LEU A 188 9.58 5.73 14.28
C LEU A 188 10.64 5.59 15.38
N SER A 189 10.22 5.32 16.62
CA SER A 189 11.15 4.89 17.66
C SER A 189 11.79 3.55 17.29
N PRO A 190 13.01 3.25 17.78
CA PRO A 190 13.67 1.98 17.50
C PRO A 190 12.82 0.76 17.86
N GLU A 191 12.08 0.84 18.97
CA GLU A 191 11.23 -0.26 19.43
C GLU A 191 10.07 -0.53 18.46
N LEU A 192 9.42 0.52 17.94
CA LEU A 192 8.31 0.36 17.02
C LEU A 192 8.78 0.02 15.60
N HIS A 193 9.96 0.52 15.21
CA HIS A 193 10.61 0.11 13.97
C HIS A 193 10.94 -1.39 13.99
N ASP A 194 11.51 -1.91 15.07
CA ASP A 194 11.77 -3.35 15.24
C ASP A 194 10.47 -4.17 15.13
N GLN A 195 9.36 -3.68 15.71
CA GLN A 195 8.06 -4.33 15.58
C GLN A 195 7.53 -4.27 14.14
N GLN A 196 7.71 -3.15 13.43
CA GLN A 196 7.30 -3.00 12.04
C GLN A 196 7.98 -4.03 11.13
N PHE A 197 9.23 -4.38 11.41
CA PHE A 197 10.05 -5.32 10.65
C PHE A 197 9.96 -6.77 11.14
N ALA A 198 9.23 -7.04 12.20
CA ALA A 198 9.12 -8.38 12.73
C ALA A 198 8.45 -9.36 11.74
N PRO A 199 8.95 -10.61 11.61
CA PRO A 199 8.41 -11.61 10.68
C PRO A 199 7.11 -12.24 11.19
N THR A 200 6.15 -11.43 11.61
CA THR A 200 4.89 -11.83 12.26
C THR A 200 4.05 -12.73 11.34
N THR A 201 4.15 -12.55 10.02
CA THR A 201 3.39 -13.38 9.06
C THR A 201 4.11 -14.65 8.64
N ALA A 202 5.32 -14.93 9.13
CA ALA A 202 6.05 -16.15 8.81
C ALA A 202 5.23 -17.40 9.21
N GLY A 203 5.11 -18.34 8.27
CA GLY A 203 4.28 -19.54 8.42
C GLY A 203 2.80 -19.37 8.08
N LEU A 204 2.35 -18.15 7.70
CA LEU A 204 1.00 -17.88 7.21
C LEU A 204 1.02 -17.71 5.68
N GLY A 205 0.04 -18.28 4.97
CA GLY A 205 -0.01 -18.21 3.51
C GLY A 205 1.31 -18.65 2.87
N PRO A 206 1.91 -17.84 1.96
CA PRO A 206 3.16 -18.19 1.29
C PRO A 206 4.43 -17.81 2.08
N TRP A 207 4.32 -17.22 3.26
CA TRP A 207 5.41 -16.55 3.94
C TRP A 207 6.32 -17.47 4.75
N THR A 208 7.59 -17.13 4.80
CA THR A 208 8.66 -17.82 5.53
C THR A 208 9.40 -16.83 6.43
N ASP A 209 10.37 -17.31 7.21
CA ASP A 209 11.22 -16.43 8.04
C ASP A 209 12.13 -15.49 7.20
N GLN A 210 12.37 -15.80 5.92
CA GLN A 210 13.22 -14.99 5.02
C GLN A 210 12.42 -14.11 4.08
N GLN A 211 11.17 -14.47 3.81
CA GLN A 211 10.28 -13.75 2.91
C GLN A 211 8.91 -13.66 3.56
N TYR A 212 8.51 -12.44 3.92
CA TYR A 212 7.28 -12.23 4.68
C TYR A 212 6.68 -10.84 4.42
N TRP A 213 5.41 -10.71 4.73
CA TRP A 213 4.75 -9.41 4.81
C TRP A 213 4.99 -8.82 6.21
N ALA A 214 5.66 -7.68 6.26
CA ALA A 214 5.82 -6.87 7.46
C ALA A 214 4.66 -5.85 7.56
N MET A 215 4.74 -4.86 8.45
CA MET A 215 3.69 -3.86 8.52
C MET A 215 3.79 -2.87 7.34
N GLY A 216 3.14 -3.22 6.22
CA GLY A 216 2.97 -2.36 5.05
C GLY A 216 4.01 -2.50 3.94
N PHE A 217 4.86 -3.52 3.97
CA PHE A 217 5.81 -3.85 2.92
C PHE A 217 6.20 -5.34 2.94
N LEU A 218 6.84 -5.77 1.87
CA LEU A 218 7.43 -7.10 1.76
C LEU A 218 8.89 -7.06 2.22
N GLN A 219 9.26 -8.01 3.06
CA GLN A 219 10.66 -8.33 3.33
C GLN A 219 11.04 -9.52 2.44
N LEU A 220 11.92 -9.32 1.48
CA LEU A 220 12.33 -10.31 0.50
C LEU A 220 13.86 -10.36 0.40
N ASP A 221 14.49 -11.41 0.91
CA ASP A 221 15.94 -11.65 0.77
C ASP A 221 16.82 -10.42 1.11
N GLY A 222 16.46 -9.68 2.17
CA GLY A 222 17.14 -8.45 2.61
C GLY A 222 16.53 -7.16 2.08
N TRP A 223 15.71 -7.21 1.02
CA TRP A 223 15.00 -6.04 0.51
C TRP A 223 13.74 -5.73 1.31
N VAL A 224 13.60 -4.49 1.73
CA VAL A 224 12.30 -3.86 1.98
C VAL A 224 11.72 -3.52 0.62
N PHE A 225 10.64 -4.15 0.23
CA PHE A 225 10.16 -4.11 -1.15
C PHE A 225 8.67 -3.79 -1.26
N LEU A 226 8.32 -2.98 -2.25
CA LEU A 226 6.95 -2.63 -2.63
C LEU A 226 6.82 -2.63 -4.15
N ASN A 227 5.70 -3.14 -4.66
CA ASN A 227 5.41 -3.19 -6.10
C ASN A 227 3.97 -2.74 -6.41
N PRO A 228 3.62 -1.48 -6.14
CA PRO A 228 2.28 -0.98 -6.41
C PRO A 228 1.94 -1.09 -7.91
N GLY A 229 0.67 -1.46 -8.17
CA GLY A 229 0.12 -1.52 -9.51
C GLY A 229 -1.28 -0.92 -9.53
N LEU A 230 -1.52 0.03 -10.43
CA LEU A 230 -2.81 0.63 -10.70
C LEU A 230 -3.05 0.60 -12.20
N SER A 231 -4.29 0.81 -12.64
CA SER A 231 -4.60 0.91 -14.07
C SER A 231 -3.62 1.85 -14.79
N GLY A 232 -2.84 1.30 -15.71
CA GLY A 232 -1.88 2.06 -16.52
C GLY A 232 -0.59 2.48 -15.82
N TYR A 233 -0.37 2.13 -14.54
CA TYR A 233 0.84 2.46 -13.79
C TYR A 233 1.39 1.24 -13.06
N TYR A 234 2.68 1.02 -13.16
CA TYR A 234 3.38 -0.01 -12.40
C TYR A 234 4.60 0.59 -11.72
N GLY A 235 4.71 0.37 -10.41
CA GLY A 235 5.84 0.76 -9.60
C GLY A 235 6.58 -0.45 -9.05
N ALA A 236 7.85 -0.27 -8.75
CA ALA A 236 8.64 -1.14 -7.90
C ALA A 236 9.65 -0.29 -7.16
N GLY A 237 9.70 -0.43 -5.86
CA GLY A 237 10.66 0.28 -5.03
C GLY A 237 11.15 -0.59 -3.89
N GLY A 238 12.42 -0.44 -3.54
CA GLY A 238 12.96 -1.17 -2.40
C GLY A 238 14.30 -0.64 -1.95
N THR A 239 14.64 -0.98 -0.71
CA THR A 239 15.92 -0.63 -0.09
C THR A 239 16.52 -1.85 0.62
N ILE A 240 17.86 -1.94 0.63
CA ILE A 240 18.65 -2.77 1.54
C ILE A 240 19.40 -1.79 2.46
N PRO A 241 18.88 -1.47 3.63
CA PRO A 241 19.44 -0.42 4.50
C PRO A 241 20.89 -0.71 4.91
N GLU A 242 21.20 -1.96 5.21
CA GLU A 242 22.54 -2.38 5.64
C GLU A 242 23.63 -2.16 4.57
N GLU A 243 23.25 -2.19 3.29
CA GLU A 243 24.15 -1.99 2.15
C GLU A 243 24.05 -0.60 1.53
N GLY A 244 23.03 0.19 1.92
CA GLY A 244 22.78 1.53 1.39
C GLY A 244 22.28 1.53 -0.05
N TRP A 245 21.63 0.45 -0.50
CA TRP A 245 20.98 0.38 -1.79
C TRP A 245 19.53 0.81 -1.70
N THR A 246 19.13 1.74 -2.56
CA THR A 246 17.71 2.07 -2.77
C THR A 246 17.46 2.24 -4.25
N MET A 247 16.41 1.61 -4.76
CA MET A 247 16.02 1.65 -6.16
C MET A 247 14.51 1.87 -6.31
N VAL A 248 14.14 2.73 -7.25
CA VAL A 248 12.74 3.00 -7.61
C VAL A 248 12.59 2.93 -9.12
N VAL A 249 11.59 2.20 -9.58
CA VAL A 249 11.27 2.00 -11.00
C VAL A 249 9.80 2.29 -11.23
N TYR A 250 9.48 3.14 -12.21
CA TYR A 250 8.12 3.32 -12.72
C TYR A 250 8.04 2.94 -14.18
N THR A 251 6.96 2.28 -14.56
CA THR A 251 6.65 1.98 -15.96
C THR A 251 5.18 2.23 -16.24
N THR A 252 4.88 2.61 -17.48
CA THR A 252 3.53 2.66 -18.02
C THR A 252 3.47 1.88 -19.33
N PRO A 253 2.36 1.18 -19.64
CA PRO A 253 2.21 0.52 -20.93
C PRO A 253 2.28 1.52 -22.10
N SER A 254 2.81 1.12 -23.25
CA SER A 254 2.80 1.90 -24.48
C SER A 254 1.64 1.48 -25.38
N GLN A 255 1.12 2.41 -26.19
CA GLN A 255 0.06 2.12 -27.14
C GLN A 255 0.47 1.02 -28.14
N GLY A 256 -0.33 -0.03 -28.23
CA GLY A 256 -0.01 -1.23 -29.02
C GLY A 256 1.15 -2.01 -28.43
N GLY A 257 1.49 -1.72 -27.18
CA GLY A 257 2.58 -2.33 -26.44
C GLY A 257 2.43 -3.85 -26.36
N ASP A 258 3.57 -4.48 -26.48
CA ASP A 258 3.70 -5.91 -26.18
C ASP A 258 3.38 -6.13 -24.71
N GLN A 259 2.31 -6.85 -24.42
CA GLN A 259 1.96 -7.24 -23.04
C GLN A 259 3.02 -8.14 -22.38
N SER A 260 4.00 -8.62 -23.16
CA SER A 260 5.20 -9.28 -22.66
C SER A 260 6.34 -8.31 -22.31
N ALA A 261 6.15 -7.00 -22.47
CA ALA A 261 7.15 -6.01 -22.04
C ALA A 261 7.34 -6.10 -20.51
N PRO A 262 8.59 -5.99 -20.03
CA PRO A 262 8.86 -6.09 -18.61
C PRO A 262 8.15 -4.99 -17.80
N THR A 263 7.49 -5.38 -16.72
CA THR A 263 6.90 -4.46 -15.75
C THR A 263 8.00 -3.80 -14.90
N ALA A 264 7.62 -2.80 -14.10
CA ALA A 264 8.54 -2.20 -13.12
C ALA A 264 9.15 -3.28 -12.18
N THR A 265 8.34 -4.25 -11.75
CA THR A 265 8.80 -5.37 -10.91
C THR A 265 9.82 -6.25 -11.64
N ASP A 266 9.59 -6.57 -12.93
CA ASP A 266 10.52 -7.39 -13.70
C ASP A 266 11.87 -6.67 -13.89
N ILE A 267 11.82 -5.36 -14.18
CA ILE A 267 13.01 -4.52 -14.29
C ILE A 267 13.76 -4.48 -12.95
N PHE A 268 13.04 -4.24 -11.86
CA PHE A 268 13.62 -4.21 -10.51
C PHE A 268 14.36 -5.53 -10.22
N ARG A 269 13.70 -6.68 -10.42
CA ARG A 269 14.28 -8.01 -10.19
C ARG A 269 15.53 -8.26 -11.02
N GLN A 270 15.50 -7.92 -12.32
CA GLN A 270 16.68 -8.04 -13.18
C GLN A 270 17.87 -7.19 -12.70
N PHE A 271 17.60 -5.97 -12.20
CA PHE A 271 18.64 -5.13 -11.63
C PHE A 271 19.23 -5.73 -10.34
N THR A 272 18.41 -6.30 -9.45
CA THR A 272 18.94 -6.92 -8.23
C THR A 272 19.93 -8.04 -8.52
N ALA A 273 19.71 -8.84 -9.56
CA ALA A 273 20.64 -9.89 -9.99
C ALA A 273 22.00 -9.36 -10.44
N VAL A 274 22.07 -8.10 -10.89
CA VAL A 274 23.30 -7.48 -11.38
C VAL A 274 24.00 -6.68 -10.30
N VAL A 275 23.25 -5.86 -9.54
CA VAL A 275 23.86 -4.90 -8.60
C VAL A 275 23.99 -5.45 -7.19
N THR A 276 23.10 -6.36 -6.81
CA THR A 276 23.11 -7.03 -5.50
C THR A 276 22.88 -8.55 -5.65
N PRO A 277 23.81 -9.28 -6.30
CA PRO A 277 23.59 -10.69 -6.66
C PRO A 277 23.38 -11.61 -5.45
N GLU A 278 23.85 -11.22 -4.26
CA GLU A 278 23.61 -11.95 -3.01
C GLU A 278 22.18 -11.74 -2.46
N HIS A 279 21.49 -10.73 -2.94
CA HIS A 279 20.10 -10.37 -2.63
C HIS A 279 19.23 -10.33 -3.90
N SER A 280 19.50 -11.24 -4.85
CA SER A 280 18.78 -11.31 -6.12
C SER A 280 17.34 -11.76 -5.92
N LEU A 281 16.40 -10.98 -6.44
CA LEU A 281 14.97 -11.32 -6.50
C LEU A 281 14.58 -12.00 -7.83
N GLU A 282 15.57 -12.30 -8.71
CA GLU A 282 15.36 -13.03 -9.95
C GLU A 282 15.32 -14.55 -9.67
N GLN A 283 14.12 -15.06 -9.27
CA GLN A 283 13.88 -16.50 -9.13
C GLN A 283 12.55 -16.88 -9.78
#